data_061243378d9c92a2ca76aceea8c9099e
#
_entry.id   061243378d9c92a2ca76aceea8c9099e
#
_cell.length_a   1.000
_cell.length_b   1.000
_cell.length_c   1.000
_cell.angle_alpha   90.00
_cell.angle_beta   90.00
_cell.angle_gamma   90.00
#
_symmetry.space_group_name_H-M   'P 1'
#
loop_
_entity.id
_entity.type
_entity.pdbx_description
1 polymer ?
#
loop_
_entity_poly.entity_id
_entity_poly.type
_entity_poly.pdbx_seq_one_letter_code
_entity_poly.pdbx_strand_id
1 'polypeptide(L)'
;VNMESLFDQVSKGIREAMKARDKVRLEALRNIKKVFIEAKTAPGANDTLDDATAMKILQKLVKQGEESADIYTKANRPELAEGEMAQVRVIKEFLPKPLSAEEVEAQVKAIIEQTGASSMKDMGKVMGLATKQMAGKADGKEISSIVRKLLNA
;
A
#
# COMPACT_ATOMS: atom_id res chain seq x y z
N VAL A 1 11.45 -15.23 -9.09
CA VAL A 1 11.40 -13.78 -8.97
C VAL A 1 10.64 -13.18 -10.13
N ASN A 2 9.60 -12.45 -9.85
CA ASN A 2 8.82 -11.78 -10.88
C ASN A 2 9.54 -10.49 -11.29
N MET A 3 10.00 -10.47 -12.53
CA MET A 3 10.74 -9.31 -13.07
C MET A 3 9.83 -8.29 -13.76
N GLU A 4 8.53 -8.59 -13.84
CA GLU A 4 7.59 -7.66 -14.46
C GLU A 4 7.35 -6.44 -13.56
N SER A 5 7.32 -5.25 -14.16
CA SER A 5 6.97 -4.04 -13.43
C SER A 5 5.49 -4.07 -13.02
N LEU A 6 5.14 -3.27 -12.02
CA LEU A 6 3.73 -3.12 -11.63
C LEU A 6 2.88 -2.61 -12.79
N PHE A 7 3.44 -1.70 -13.61
CA PHE A 7 2.76 -1.21 -14.81
C PHE A 7 2.41 -2.36 -15.76
N ASP A 8 3.37 -3.24 -16.01
CA ASP A 8 3.16 -4.38 -16.90
C ASP A 8 2.18 -5.39 -16.31
N GLN A 9 2.24 -5.63 -15.00
CA GLN A 9 1.30 -6.52 -14.32
C GLN A 9 -0.14 -6.02 -14.44
N VAL A 10 -0.35 -4.72 -14.28
CA VAL A 10 -1.68 -4.11 -14.43
C VAL A 10 -2.15 -4.24 -15.88
N SER A 11 -1.29 -3.97 -16.85
CA SER A 11 -1.64 -4.11 -18.27
C SER A 11 -2.04 -5.54 -18.62
N LYS A 12 -1.30 -6.51 -18.09
CA LYS A 12 -1.62 -7.94 -18.26
C LYS A 12 -2.96 -8.28 -17.61
N GLY A 13 -3.20 -7.75 -16.42
CA GLY A 13 -4.47 -7.96 -15.71
C GLY A 13 -5.67 -7.42 -16.48
N ILE A 14 -5.51 -6.30 -17.18
CA ILE A 14 -6.57 -5.74 -18.02
C ILE A 14 -6.95 -6.73 -19.14
N ARG A 15 -5.94 -7.29 -19.82
CA ARG A 15 -6.19 -8.27 -20.88
C ARG A 15 -6.90 -9.51 -20.34
N GLU A 16 -6.49 -9.98 -19.19
CA GLU A 16 -7.11 -11.13 -18.54
C GLU A 16 -8.54 -10.86 -18.11
N ALA A 17 -8.80 -9.68 -17.54
CA ALA A 17 -10.15 -9.27 -17.14
C ALA A 17 -11.08 -9.13 -18.34
N MET A 18 -10.58 -8.64 -19.47
CA MET A 18 -11.35 -8.54 -20.69
C MET A 18 -11.76 -9.93 -21.19
N LYS A 19 -10.84 -10.88 -21.20
CA LYS A 19 -11.11 -12.27 -21.61
C LYS A 19 -12.12 -12.94 -20.68
N ALA A 20 -12.01 -12.67 -19.38
CA ALA A 20 -12.90 -13.23 -18.36
C ALA A 20 -14.25 -12.52 -18.30
N ARG A 21 -14.40 -11.38 -18.98
CA ARG A 21 -15.58 -10.52 -18.93
C ARG A 21 -15.89 -10.06 -17.50
N ASP A 22 -14.84 -9.83 -16.72
CA ASP A 22 -14.94 -9.36 -15.34
C ASP A 22 -14.96 -7.82 -15.35
N LYS A 23 -16.15 -7.25 -15.39
CA LYS A 23 -16.35 -5.80 -15.52
C LYS A 23 -15.80 -5.02 -14.33
N VAL A 24 -16.01 -5.50 -13.13
CA VAL A 24 -15.56 -4.82 -11.91
C VAL A 24 -14.03 -4.76 -11.88
N ARG A 25 -13.40 -5.89 -12.13
CA ARG A 25 -11.95 -5.99 -12.17
C ARG A 25 -11.36 -5.14 -13.28
N LEU A 26 -11.99 -5.17 -14.47
CA LEU A 26 -11.54 -4.38 -15.61
C LEU A 26 -11.58 -2.88 -15.32
N GLU A 27 -12.66 -2.40 -14.72
CA GLU A 27 -12.81 -0.99 -14.35
C GLU A 27 -11.73 -0.57 -13.35
N ALA A 28 -11.52 -1.37 -12.32
CA ALA A 28 -10.49 -1.08 -11.31
C ALA A 28 -9.10 -1.01 -11.93
N LEU A 29 -8.76 -1.99 -12.79
CA LEU A 29 -7.45 -2.03 -13.44
C LEU A 29 -7.24 -0.89 -14.43
N ARG A 30 -8.28 -0.51 -15.16
CA ARG A 30 -8.21 0.63 -16.07
C ARG A 30 -7.97 1.93 -15.32
N ASN A 31 -8.59 2.09 -14.16
CA ASN A 31 -8.37 3.27 -13.33
C ASN A 31 -6.94 3.33 -12.82
N ILE A 32 -6.40 2.20 -12.38
CA ILE A 32 -5.00 2.12 -11.96
C ILE A 32 -4.08 2.51 -13.11
N LYS A 33 -4.30 1.93 -14.29
CA LYS A 33 -3.45 2.22 -15.46
C LYS A 33 -3.50 3.68 -15.87
N LYS A 34 -4.69 4.29 -15.79
CA LYS A 34 -4.84 5.72 -16.08
C LYS A 34 -3.94 6.56 -15.18
N VAL A 35 -3.98 6.30 -13.88
CA VAL A 35 -3.16 7.06 -12.92
C VAL A 35 -1.67 6.77 -13.13
N PHE A 36 -1.32 5.54 -13.45
CA PHE A 36 0.06 5.17 -13.79
C PHE A 36 0.56 5.93 -15.02
N ILE A 37 -0.26 6.04 -16.05
CA ILE A 37 0.09 6.78 -17.28
C ILE A 37 0.27 8.27 -16.96
N GLU A 38 -0.61 8.85 -16.16
CA GLU A 38 -0.49 10.25 -15.73
C GLU A 38 0.85 10.50 -15.02
N ALA A 39 1.25 9.58 -14.14
CA ALA A 39 2.53 9.68 -13.44
C ALA A 39 3.71 9.52 -14.40
N LYS A 40 3.61 8.58 -15.32
CA LYS A 40 4.65 8.26 -16.28
C LYS A 40 4.91 9.40 -17.26
N THR A 41 3.87 10.12 -17.62
CA THR A 41 3.94 11.24 -18.58
C THR A 41 4.05 12.60 -17.92
N ALA A 42 4.13 12.65 -16.59
CA ALA A 42 4.30 13.92 -15.86
C ALA A 42 5.65 14.56 -16.18
N PRO A 43 5.75 15.89 -16.09
CA PRO A 43 7.02 16.57 -16.30
C PRO A 43 8.12 16.01 -15.39
N GLY A 44 9.25 15.68 -15.99
CA GLY A 44 10.39 15.12 -15.26
C GLY A 44 10.38 13.60 -15.06
N ALA A 45 9.30 12.93 -15.41
CA ALA A 45 9.21 11.48 -15.27
C ALA A 45 9.94 10.71 -16.37
N ASN A 46 10.24 11.35 -17.49
CA ASN A 46 10.97 10.74 -18.64
C ASN A 46 10.32 9.45 -19.15
N ASP A 47 8.99 9.41 -19.15
CA ASP A 47 8.20 8.26 -19.59
C ASP A 47 8.55 6.99 -18.81
N THR A 48 8.90 7.14 -17.52
CA THR A 48 9.22 6.01 -16.64
C THR A 48 8.34 6.02 -15.40
N LEU A 49 8.13 4.82 -14.85
CA LEU A 49 7.40 4.63 -13.61
C LEU A 49 8.04 3.46 -12.87
N ASP A 50 8.83 3.76 -11.85
CA ASP A 50 9.43 2.70 -11.04
C ASP A 50 8.40 2.08 -10.09
N ASP A 51 8.70 0.88 -9.61
CA ASP A 51 7.76 0.14 -8.75
C ASP A 51 7.53 0.85 -7.41
N ALA A 52 8.53 1.56 -6.89
CA ALA A 52 8.36 2.29 -5.63
C ALA A 52 7.31 3.41 -5.78
N THR A 53 7.37 4.16 -6.88
CA THR A 53 6.39 5.21 -7.18
C THR A 53 5.02 4.60 -7.46
N ALA A 54 4.99 3.52 -8.26
CA ALA A 54 3.74 2.81 -8.57
C ALA A 54 3.07 2.30 -7.29
N MET A 55 3.85 1.77 -6.35
CA MET A 55 3.34 1.28 -5.07
C MET A 55 2.70 2.39 -4.25
N LYS A 56 3.33 3.57 -4.20
CA LYS A 56 2.75 4.74 -3.51
C LYS A 56 1.42 5.16 -4.13
N ILE A 57 1.32 5.09 -5.46
CA ILE A 57 0.08 5.38 -6.17
C ILE A 57 -1.00 4.40 -5.75
N LEU A 58 -0.69 3.11 -5.73
CA LEU A 58 -1.64 2.07 -5.31
C LEU A 58 -2.12 2.28 -3.87
N GLN A 59 -1.21 2.61 -2.97
CA GLN A 59 -1.55 2.89 -1.57
C GLN A 59 -2.50 4.08 -1.45
N LYS A 60 -2.26 5.13 -2.22
CA LYS A 60 -3.12 6.31 -2.25
C LYS A 60 -4.51 5.96 -2.78
N LEU A 61 -4.58 5.16 -3.84
CA LEU A 61 -5.85 4.73 -4.41
C LEU A 61 -6.65 3.87 -3.42
N VAL A 62 -6.00 3.00 -2.67
CA VAL A 62 -6.64 2.22 -1.61
C VAL A 62 -7.24 3.16 -0.56
N LYS A 63 -6.45 4.11 -0.09
CA LYS A 63 -6.90 5.06 0.92
C LYS A 63 -8.10 5.87 0.44
N GLN A 64 -8.04 6.39 -0.78
CA GLN A 64 -9.13 7.15 -1.38
C GLN A 64 -10.40 6.30 -1.52
N GLY A 65 -10.25 5.05 -1.93
CA GLY A 65 -11.38 4.14 -2.05
C GLY A 65 -12.03 3.82 -0.71
N GLU A 66 -11.22 3.60 0.31
CA GLU A 66 -11.72 3.35 1.66
C GLU A 66 -12.44 4.57 2.25
N GLU A 67 -11.89 5.76 2.02
CA GLU A 67 -12.52 7.01 2.45
C GLU A 67 -13.86 7.22 1.74
N SER A 68 -13.91 6.97 0.42
CA SER A 68 -15.14 7.08 -0.35
C SER A 68 -16.19 6.07 0.14
N ALA A 69 -15.78 4.84 0.42
CA ALA A 69 -16.68 3.82 0.96
C ALA A 69 -17.26 4.25 2.31
N ASP A 70 -16.44 4.86 3.17
CA ASP A 70 -16.90 5.35 4.46
C ASP A 70 -17.95 6.47 4.30
N ILE A 71 -17.69 7.39 3.38
CA ILE A 71 -18.62 8.47 3.09
C ILE A 71 -19.95 7.91 2.60
N TYR A 72 -19.93 6.94 1.67
CA TYR A 72 -21.15 6.32 1.18
C TYR A 72 -21.90 5.56 2.26
N THR A 73 -21.18 4.88 3.15
CA THR A 73 -21.80 4.18 4.28
C THR A 73 -22.53 5.16 5.20
N LYS A 74 -21.89 6.28 5.51
CA LYS A 74 -22.49 7.33 6.36
C LYS A 74 -23.66 8.02 5.67
N ALA A 75 -23.66 8.06 4.34
CA ALA A 75 -24.76 8.62 3.56
C ALA A 75 -25.87 7.60 3.30
N ASN A 76 -25.82 6.44 3.91
CA ASN A 76 -26.79 5.35 3.74
C ASN A 76 -26.87 4.86 2.29
N ARG A 77 -25.69 4.72 1.66
CA ARG A 77 -25.54 4.20 0.29
C ARG A 77 -24.64 2.96 0.29
N PRO A 78 -25.11 1.84 0.89
CA PRO A 78 -24.26 0.66 1.03
C PRO A 78 -23.83 0.04 -0.30
N GLU A 79 -24.65 0.13 -1.33
CA GLU A 79 -24.30 -0.40 -2.66
C GLU A 79 -23.14 0.35 -3.29
N LEU A 80 -23.08 1.67 -3.09
CA LEU A 80 -21.96 2.48 -3.59
C LEU A 80 -20.69 2.22 -2.77
N ALA A 81 -20.85 2.06 -1.45
CA ALA A 81 -19.71 1.70 -0.58
C ALA A 81 -19.12 0.36 -1.00
N GLU A 82 -19.95 -0.64 -1.28
CA GLU A 82 -19.46 -1.96 -1.71
C GLU A 82 -18.77 -1.87 -3.07
N GLY A 83 -19.27 -1.04 -3.97
CA GLY A 83 -18.62 -0.81 -5.26
C GLY A 83 -17.20 -0.26 -5.10
N GLU A 84 -17.01 0.69 -4.18
CA GLU A 84 -15.69 1.22 -3.87
C GLU A 84 -14.79 0.15 -3.25
N MET A 85 -15.31 -0.64 -2.33
CA MET A 85 -14.52 -1.69 -1.68
C MET A 85 -14.16 -2.82 -2.63
N ALA A 86 -15.01 -3.12 -3.61
CA ALA A 86 -14.69 -4.10 -4.64
C ALA A 86 -13.46 -3.67 -5.44
N GLN A 87 -13.38 -2.39 -5.79
CA GLN A 87 -12.20 -1.84 -6.48
C GLN A 87 -10.97 -1.85 -5.57
N VAL A 88 -11.13 -1.49 -4.31
CA VAL A 88 -10.03 -1.53 -3.33
C VAL A 88 -9.43 -2.94 -3.24
N ARG A 89 -10.27 -3.97 -3.23
CA ARG A 89 -9.78 -5.36 -3.17
C ARG A 89 -8.89 -5.70 -4.37
N VAL A 90 -9.26 -5.23 -5.56
CA VAL A 90 -8.45 -5.43 -6.77
C VAL A 90 -7.11 -4.71 -6.66
N ILE A 91 -7.13 -3.46 -6.21
CA ILE A 91 -5.89 -2.66 -6.05
C ILE A 91 -4.94 -3.35 -5.08
N LYS A 92 -5.46 -3.87 -3.97
CA LYS A 92 -4.63 -4.53 -2.95
C LYS A 92 -3.91 -5.77 -3.46
N GLU A 93 -4.39 -6.40 -4.53
CA GLU A 93 -3.71 -7.55 -5.11
C GLU A 93 -2.30 -7.23 -5.59
N PHE A 94 -2.03 -5.97 -5.91
CA PHE A 94 -0.72 -5.52 -6.41
C PHE A 94 0.19 -4.99 -5.29
N LEU A 95 -0.32 -4.89 -4.08
CA LEU A 95 0.46 -4.44 -2.92
C LEU A 95 1.00 -5.65 -2.16
N PRO A 96 2.16 -5.48 -1.47
CA PRO A 96 2.66 -6.54 -0.60
C PRO A 96 1.63 -6.89 0.46
N LYS A 97 1.60 -8.14 0.86
CA LYS A 97 0.73 -8.58 1.94
C LYS A 97 1.15 -7.83 3.22
N PRO A 98 0.19 -7.25 3.97
CA PRO A 98 0.54 -6.57 5.21
C PRO A 98 1.20 -7.52 6.21
N LEU A 99 2.16 -6.99 6.97
CA LEU A 99 2.78 -7.74 8.03
C LEU A 99 1.82 -7.89 9.21
N SER A 100 1.85 -9.05 9.86
CA SER A 100 1.09 -9.27 11.09
C SER A 100 1.73 -8.45 12.23
N ALA A 101 1.00 -8.25 13.32
CA ALA A 101 1.53 -7.57 14.48
C ALA A 101 2.78 -8.27 15.02
N GLU A 102 2.79 -9.59 15.01
CA GLU A 102 3.94 -10.39 15.45
C GLU A 102 5.15 -10.19 14.55
N GLU A 103 4.93 -10.10 13.25
CA GLU A 103 6.01 -9.85 12.29
C GLU A 103 6.58 -8.44 12.45
N VAL A 104 5.72 -7.44 12.67
CA VAL A 104 6.16 -6.06 12.93
C VAL A 104 7.00 -6.03 14.22
N GLU A 105 6.52 -6.67 15.28
CA GLU A 105 7.23 -6.72 16.56
C GLU A 105 8.60 -7.38 16.41
N ALA A 106 8.68 -8.49 15.69
CA ALA A 106 9.95 -9.19 15.44
C ALA A 106 10.94 -8.29 14.71
N GLN A 107 10.49 -7.55 13.71
CA GLN A 107 11.36 -6.64 12.96
C GLN A 107 11.82 -5.47 13.81
N VAL A 108 10.93 -4.91 14.63
CA VAL A 108 11.28 -3.82 15.55
C VAL A 108 12.30 -4.29 16.59
N LYS A 109 12.12 -5.48 17.15
CA LYS A 109 13.08 -6.05 18.08
C LYS A 109 14.46 -6.18 17.47
N ALA A 110 14.53 -6.66 16.23
CA ALA A 110 15.81 -6.80 15.51
C ALA A 110 16.47 -5.44 15.31
N ILE A 111 15.69 -4.40 14.98
CA ILE A 111 16.22 -3.04 14.81
C ILE A 111 16.76 -2.51 16.15
N ILE A 112 16.04 -2.72 17.23
CA ILE A 112 16.46 -2.30 18.57
C ILE A 112 17.79 -2.96 18.93
N GLU A 113 17.94 -4.25 18.67
CA GLU A 113 19.20 -4.98 18.92
C GLU A 113 20.34 -4.44 18.07
N GLN A 114 20.11 -4.21 16.77
CA GLN A 114 21.11 -3.70 15.86
C GLN A 114 21.60 -2.30 16.22
N THR A 115 20.69 -1.45 16.71
CA THR A 115 21.02 -0.06 17.05
C THR A 115 21.49 0.12 18.48
N GLY A 116 21.32 -0.89 19.33
CA GLY A 116 21.61 -0.76 20.75
C GLY A 116 20.66 0.15 21.49
N ALA A 117 19.50 0.42 20.94
CA ALA A 117 18.50 1.30 21.56
C ALA A 117 18.06 0.72 22.90
N SER A 118 17.95 1.59 23.91
CA SER A 118 17.62 1.16 25.29
C SER A 118 16.52 1.97 25.95
N SER A 119 16.11 3.07 25.35
CA SER A 119 15.11 3.95 25.96
C SER A 119 14.36 4.74 24.90
N MET A 120 13.35 5.50 25.35
CA MET A 120 12.56 6.38 24.49
C MET A 120 13.38 7.46 23.79
N LYS A 121 14.58 7.76 24.27
CA LYS A 121 15.48 8.70 23.60
C LYS A 121 15.89 8.22 22.23
N ASP A 122 15.88 6.91 22.02
CA ASP A 122 16.26 6.27 20.76
C ASP A 122 15.08 6.07 19.81
N MET A 123 13.88 6.49 20.20
CA MET A 123 12.67 6.27 19.41
C MET A 123 12.77 6.80 17.98
N GLY A 124 13.30 8.00 17.81
CA GLY A 124 13.44 8.61 16.48
C GLY A 124 14.30 7.77 15.55
N LYS A 125 15.40 7.23 16.06
CA LYS A 125 16.31 6.38 15.29
C LYS A 125 15.64 5.07 14.91
N VAL A 126 15.00 4.40 15.88
CA VAL A 126 14.31 3.13 15.65
C VAL A 126 13.15 3.33 14.68
N MET A 127 12.35 4.38 14.86
CA MET A 127 11.23 4.71 13.97
C MET A 127 11.69 4.96 12.54
N GLY A 128 12.78 5.71 12.38
CA GLY A 128 13.32 6.00 11.05
C GLY A 128 13.67 4.73 10.29
N LEU A 129 14.35 3.81 10.95
CA LEU A 129 14.73 2.53 10.36
C LEU A 129 13.52 1.61 10.13
N ALA A 130 12.64 1.53 11.11
CA ALA A 130 11.46 0.66 11.04
C ALA A 130 10.50 1.12 9.93
N THR A 131 10.24 2.41 9.85
CA THR A 131 9.34 2.97 8.82
C THR A 131 9.90 2.70 7.42
N LYS A 132 11.21 2.86 7.26
CA LYS A 132 11.87 2.60 5.97
C LYS A 132 11.80 1.10 5.61
N GLN A 133 12.12 0.22 6.56
CA GLN A 133 12.16 -1.21 6.34
C GLN A 133 10.79 -1.81 6.05
N MET A 134 9.76 -1.32 6.72
CA MET A 134 8.39 -1.84 6.62
C MET A 134 7.45 -0.94 5.81
N ALA A 135 8.00 -0.01 5.01
CA ALA A 135 7.20 0.88 4.18
C ALA A 135 6.26 0.10 3.28
N GLY A 136 4.98 0.45 3.31
CA GLY A 136 3.95 -0.22 2.50
C GLY A 136 3.48 -1.55 3.05
N LYS A 137 4.09 -2.07 4.12
CA LYS A 137 3.75 -3.38 4.72
C LYS A 137 3.13 -3.25 6.11
N ALA A 138 3.33 -2.11 6.75
CA ALA A 138 2.76 -1.84 8.07
C ALA A 138 2.45 -0.36 8.19
N ASP A 139 1.40 -0.04 8.95
CA ASP A 139 0.98 1.33 9.20
C ASP A 139 1.96 2.00 10.17
N GLY A 140 2.30 3.26 9.91
CA GLY A 140 3.17 4.03 10.80
C GLY A 140 2.68 4.10 12.24
N LYS A 141 1.36 4.15 12.45
CA LYS A 141 0.78 4.16 13.79
C LYS A 141 1.02 2.84 14.52
N GLU A 142 0.88 1.73 13.83
CA GLU A 142 1.15 0.39 14.38
C GLU A 142 2.63 0.24 14.74
N ILE A 143 3.52 0.67 13.84
CA ILE A 143 4.96 0.63 14.09
C ILE A 143 5.30 1.46 15.31
N SER A 144 4.78 2.68 15.38
CA SER A 144 5.02 3.61 16.50
C SER A 144 4.58 3.01 17.83
N SER A 145 3.39 2.43 17.85
CA SER A 145 2.84 1.79 19.06
C SER A 145 3.75 0.65 19.55
N ILE A 146 4.21 -0.18 18.65
CA ILE A 146 5.08 -1.31 18.97
C ILE A 146 6.45 -0.84 19.44
N VAL A 147 7.02 0.18 18.77
CA VAL A 147 8.31 0.74 19.18
C VAL A 147 8.24 1.29 20.62
N ARG A 148 7.18 2.04 20.94
CA ARG A 148 6.99 2.58 22.29
C ARG A 148 6.89 1.46 23.32
N LYS A 149 6.10 0.44 23.00
CA LYS A 149 5.92 -0.70 23.90
C LYS A 149 7.26 -1.38 24.21
N LEU A 150 8.06 -1.61 23.19
CA LEU A 150 9.34 -2.33 23.36
C LEU A 150 10.42 -1.46 24.01
N LEU A 151 10.45 -0.16 23.75
CA LEU A 151 11.43 0.72 24.37
C LEU A 151 11.10 1.09 25.81
N ASN A 152 9.83 0.96 26.22
CA ASN A 152 9.38 1.21 27.58
C ASN A 152 9.37 -0.06 28.45
N ALA A 153 9.66 -1.19 27.86
CA ALA A 153 9.65 -2.47 28.59
C ALA A 153 10.87 -2.63 29.47
#